data_90b930bb0536a98f43991158ed30d0fa
#
_entry.id   90b930bb0536a98f43991158ed30d0fa
#
_cell.length_a   1.000
_cell.length_b   1.000
_cell.length_c   1.000
_cell.angle_alpha   90.00
_cell.angle_beta   90.00
_cell.angle_gamma   90.00
#
_symmetry.space_group_name_H-M   'P 1'
#
loop_
_entity.id
_entity.type
_entity.pdbx_description
1 polymer ?
#
loop_
_entity_poly.entity_id
_entity_poly.type
_entity_poly.pdbx_seq_one_letter_code
_entity_poly.pdbx_strand_id
1 'polypeptide(L)'
;MRDLTTVDERIFDFAYELAMRDAVNQTSYNGKGKGSKARLKGCIEAKAVVKSYVLAVMNGNVADFYSVEEQVEEAFRTFNKDSTDYGTFTFGNAQKLINMMAKYMFIAAYGNVELRKRFDQCHCPMDSQLMGFAARAIYELDEEKLGEDEKQIAHSFKEKCTKQVKRRKSKKLEGEWNGGSWGRLQREHGDIPEEYQLFQNVIRILCKDEAILDALGASEILSPLEFDFCVWGQRRR
;
A
#
# COMPACT_ATOMS: atom_id res chain seq x y z
N MET A 1 15.36 15.76 24.93
CA MET A 1 14.36 15.20 24.00
C MET A 1 14.82 15.59 22.60
N ARG A 2 15.22 14.66 21.73
CA ARG A 2 15.55 15.01 20.34
C ARG A 2 14.26 15.48 19.67
N ASP A 3 14.34 16.61 19.01
CA ASP A 3 13.25 17.14 18.21
C ASP A 3 12.98 16.13 17.07
N LEU A 4 11.88 15.38 17.19
CA LEU A 4 11.51 14.33 16.23
C LEU A 4 10.89 14.89 14.95
N THR A 5 10.82 16.21 14.83
CA THR A 5 10.32 16.89 13.63
C THR A 5 11.34 16.89 12.48
N THR A 6 12.61 16.58 12.76
CA THR A 6 13.65 16.41 11.75
C THR A 6 13.98 14.94 11.60
N VAL A 7 13.39 14.30 10.60
CA VAL A 7 13.84 12.98 10.14
C VAL A 7 15.29 13.12 9.70
N ASP A 8 16.16 12.26 10.22
CA ASP A 8 17.52 12.18 9.70
C ASP A 8 17.45 11.92 8.19
N GLU A 9 17.98 12.84 7.39
CA GLU A 9 17.95 12.77 5.92
C GLU A 9 18.46 11.40 5.41
N ARG A 10 19.43 10.80 6.11
CA ARG A 10 19.98 9.48 5.76
C ARG A 10 18.95 8.35 5.93
N ILE A 11 18.10 8.43 6.97
CA ILE A 11 17.02 7.48 7.19
C ILE A 11 15.99 7.65 6.08
N PHE A 12 15.62 8.89 5.77
CA PHE A 12 14.70 9.20 4.70
C PHE A 12 15.21 8.69 3.35
N ASP A 13 16.46 8.99 3.01
CA ASP A 13 17.10 8.59 1.77
C ASP A 13 17.13 7.06 1.62
N PHE A 14 17.51 6.36 2.67
CA PHE A 14 17.52 4.90 2.70
C PHE A 14 16.10 4.31 2.53
N ALA A 15 15.12 4.85 3.25
CA ALA A 15 13.74 4.42 3.16
C ALA A 15 13.17 4.66 1.75
N TYR A 16 13.48 5.80 1.12
CA TYR A 16 13.05 6.12 -0.23
C TYR A 16 13.63 5.15 -1.27
N GLU A 17 14.93 4.84 -1.19
CA GLU A 17 15.57 3.89 -2.09
C GLU A 17 14.95 2.47 -1.97
N LEU A 18 14.62 2.04 -0.74
CA LEU A 18 13.91 0.77 -0.53
C LEU A 18 12.49 0.81 -1.11
N ALA A 19 11.74 1.87 -0.83
CA ALA A 19 10.38 2.05 -1.33
C ALA A 19 10.35 2.11 -2.86
N MET A 20 11.30 2.83 -3.48
CA MET A 20 11.44 2.90 -4.92
C MET A 20 11.75 1.54 -5.54
N ARG A 21 12.64 0.76 -4.92
CA ARG A 21 12.92 -0.61 -5.35
C ARG A 21 11.66 -1.47 -5.30
N ASP A 22 10.90 -1.39 -4.21
CA ASP A 22 9.68 -2.20 -4.03
C ASP A 22 8.56 -1.77 -4.99
N ALA A 23 8.51 -0.49 -5.35
CA ALA A 23 7.53 0.04 -6.31
C ALA A 23 7.80 -0.40 -7.76
N VAL A 24 9.06 -0.62 -8.14
CA VAL A 24 9.43 -0.97 -9.52
C VAL A 24 9.80 -2.44 -9.70
N ASN A 25 10.10 -3.17 -8.63
CA ASN A 25 10.33 -4.60 -8.69
C ASN A 25 9.06 -5.34 -9.13
N GLN A 26 9.21 -6.32 -9.98
CA GLN A 26 8.11 -7.15 -10.50
C GLN A 26 7.09 -6.38 -11.36
N THR A 27 7.40 -5.18 -11.81
CA THR A 27 6.57 -4.41 -12.74
C THR A 27 7.25 -4.29 -14.10
N SER A 28 6.49 -3.87 -15.13
CA SER A 28 7.04 -3.56 -16.45
C SER A 28 8.01 -2.36 -16.41
N TYR A 29 7.86 -1.50 -15.40
CA TYR A 29 8.76 -0.37 -15.19
C TYR A 29 9.99 -0.79 -14.40
N ASN A 30 10.97 -1.39 -15.07
CA ASN A 30 12.20 -1.84 -14.42
C ASN A 30 13.42 -0.95 -14.63
N GLY A 31 13.30 0.05 -15.49
CA GLY A 31 14.33 1.08 -15.73
C GLY A 31 15.71 0.55 -16.14
N LYS A 32 15.78 -0.65 -16.71
CA LYS A 32 17.03 -1.20 -17.27
C LYS A 32 17.21 -0.69 -18.68
N GLY A 33 18.30 0.02 -18.98
CA GLY A 33 18.64 0.46 -20.33
C GLY A 33 18.97 1.95 -20.44
N LYS A 34 18.94 2.50 -21.67
CA LYS A 34 19.39 3.88 -22.00
C LYS A 34 18.62 5.01 -21.33
N GLY A 35 17.44 4.76 -20.75
CA GLY A 35 16.61 5.75 -20.02
C GLY A 35 16.98 5.97 -18.56
N SER A 36 18.09 5.44 -18.08
CA SER A 36 18.52 5.61 -16.70
C SER A 36 18.53 7.08 -16.22
N LYS A 37 18.83 8.04 -17.12
CA LYS A 37 18.80 9.48 -16.81
C LYS A 37 17.39 10.02 -16.62
N ALA A 38 16.43 9.62 -17.46
CA ALA A 38 15.03 10.04 -17.34
C ALA A 38 14.42 9.47 -16.05
N ARG A 39 14.66 8.18 -15.76
CA ARG A 39 14.28 7.54 -14.50
C ARG A 39 14.89 8.29 -13.30
N LEU A 40 16.17 8.63 -13.35
CA LEU A 40 16.83 9.33 -12.25
C LEU A 40 16.16 10.69 -11.97
N LYS A 41 15.79 11.44 -13.01
CA LYS A 41 15.07 12.71 -12.84
C LYS A 41 13.70 12.51 -12.21
N GLY A 42 12.90 11.56 -12.73
CA GLY A 42 11.61 11.21 -12.15
C GLY A 42 11.74 10.78 -10.67
N CYS A 43 12.77 9.99 -10.34
CA CYS A 43 13.06 9.64 -8.95
C CYS A 43 13.38 10.84 -8.07
N ILE A 44 14.14 11.83 -8.56
CA ILE A 44 14.49 13.03 -7.80
C ILE A 44 13.25 13.89 -7.52
N GLU A 45 12.42 14.13 -8.54
CA GLU A 45 11.18 14.90 -8.41
C GLU A 45 10.19 14.20 -7.48
N ALA A 46 9.94 12.90 -7.71
CA ALA A 46 9.04 12.10 -6.87
C ALA A 46 9.53 12.06 -5.40
N LYS A 47 10.86 12.06 -5.17
CA LYS A 47 11.42 12.08 -3.82
C LYS A 47 11.00 13.32 -3.03
N ALA A 48 11.03 14.50 -3.66
CA ALA A 48 10.61 15.73 -3.01
C ALA A 48 9.13 15.71 -2.64
N VAL A 49 8.28 15.20 -3.55
CA VAL A 49 6.83 15.05 -3.33
C VAL A 49 6.55 14.09 -2.18
N VAL A 50 7.12 12.88 -2.22
CA VAL A 50 6.93 11.84 -1.19
C VAL A 50 7.48 12.31 0.16
N LYS A 51 8.60 13.05 0.19
CA LYS A 51 9.15 13.62 1.40
C LYS A 51 8.18 14.62 2.04
N SER A 52 7.60 15.51 1.25
CA SER A 52 6.61 16.48 1.73
C SER A 52 5.38 15.80 2.32
N TYR A 53 4.89 14.74 1.68
CA TYR A 53 3.79 13.92 2.18
C TYR A 53 4.11 13.31 3.56
N VAL A 54 5.24 12.61 3.67
CA VAL A 54 5.62 11.94 4.91
C VAL A 54 5.86 12.93 6.04
N LEU A 55 6.47 14.07 5.75
CA LEU A 55 6.66 15.14 6.74
C LEU A 55 5.33 15.74 7.19
N ALA A 56 4.35 15.91 6.29
CA ALA A 56 3.01 16.35 6.66
C ALA A 56 2.36 15.36 7.64
N VAL A 57 2.40 14.05 7.33
CA VAL A 57 1.92 12.98 8.21
C VAL A 57 2.63 13.04 9.57
N MET A 58 3.96 13.10 9.59
CA MET A 58 4.76 13.12 10.82
C MET A 58 4.50 14.37 11.67
N ASN A 59 4.07 15.48 11.08
CA ASN A 59 3.66 16.70 11.78
C ASN A 59 2.20 16.67 12.23
N GLY A 60 1.46 15.58 11.95
CA GLY A 60 0.05 15.45 12.30
C GLY A 60 -0.89 16.23 11.39
N ASN A 61 -0.43 16.65 10.23
CA ASN A 61 -1.27 17.26 9.21
C ASN A 61 -2.00 16.18 8.41
N VAL A 62 -3.23 16.50 7.98
CA VAL A 62 -3.93 15.67 7.01
C VAL A 62 -3.25 15.84 5.66
N ALA A 63 -2.81 14.73 5.07
CA ALA A 63 -2.14 14.71 3.78
C ALA A 63 -3.03 14.05 2.74
N ASP A 64 -3.28 14.75 1.62
CA ASP A 64 -4.06 14.22 0.51
C ASP A 64 -3.22 13.23 -0.29
N PHE A 65 -3.44 11.95 -0.01
CA PHE A 65 -2.76 10.85 -0.68
C PHE A 65 -2.92 10.89 -2.20
N TYR A 66 -4.12 11.19 -2.69
CA TYR A 66 -4.42 11.11 -4.12
C TYR A 66 -3.78 12.24 -4.92
N SER A 67 -3.71 13.43 -4.33
CA SER A 67 -2.96 14.55 -4.91
C SER A 67 -1.46 14.25 -4.97
N VAL A 68 -0.90 13.64 -3.94
CA VAL A 68 0.51 13.24 -3.90
C VAL A 68 0.80 12.13 -4.92
N GLU A 69 -0.10 11.18 -5.07
CA GLU A 69 0.01 10.08 -6.02
C GLU A 69 0.05 10.59 -7.45
N GLU A 70 -0.85 11.52 -7.80
CA GLU A 70 -0.88 12.15 -9.13
C GLU A 70 0.43 12.92 -9.43
N GLN A 71 0.95 13.67 -8.46
CA GLN A 71 2.23 14.37 -8.62
C GLN A 71 3.40 13.40 -8.82
N VAL A 72 3.38 12.25 -8.14
CA VAL A 72 4.40 11.19 -8.32
C VAL A 72 4.30 10.58 -9.73
N GLU A 73 3.09 10.25 -10.20
CA GLU A 73 2.90 9.76 -11.58
C GLU A 73 3.40 10.79 -12.61
N GLU A 74 3.06 12.09 -12.41
CA GLU A 74 3.46 13.15 -13.34
C GLU A 74 4.98 13.35 -13.37
N ALA A 75 5.67 13.23 -12.22
CA ALA A 75 7.13 13.29 -12.17
C ALA A 75 7.77 12.24 -13.08
N PHE A 76 7.25 11.02 -13.09
CA PHE A 76 7.75 9.96 -13.97
C PHE A 76 7.28 10.13 -15.42
N ARG A 77 6.05 10.59 -15.66
CA ARG A 77 5.51 10.82 -17.00
C ARG A 77 6.29 11.88 -17.74
N THR A 78 6.60 12.99 -17.07
CA THR A 78 7.34 14.13 -17.65
C THR A 78 8.70 13.72 -18.17
N PHE A 79 9.41 12.84 -17.46
CA PHE A 79 10.77 12.42 -17.83
C PHE A 79 10.82 11.15 -18.69
N ASN A 80 9.69 10.46 -18.89
CA ASN A 80 9.62 9.23 -19.69
C ASN A 80 8.96 9.41 -21.07
N LYS A 81 8.58 10.64 -21.44
CA LYS A 81 7.85 10.91 -22.71
C LYS A 81 8.48 10.35 -23.98
N ASP A 82 9.81 10.23 -23.98
CA ASP A 82 10.57 9.80 -25.17
C ASP A 82 11.03 8.34 -25.10
N SER A 83 10.58 7.58 -24.13
CA SER A 83 11.11 6.24 -23.87
C SER A 83 10.04 5.17 -24.04
N THR A 84 9.99 4.56 -25.23
CA THR A 84 9.18 3.36 -25.51
C THR A 84 9.70 2.10 -24.81
N ASP A 85 10.92 2.14 -24.25
CA ASP A 85 11.65 0.94 -23.79
C ASP A 85 11.41 0.58 -22.31
N TYR A 86 10.69 1.42 -21.52
CA TYR A 86 10.68 1.30 -20.05
C TYR A 86 9.35 0.89 -19.46
N GLY A 87 8.32 0.74 -20.22
CA GLY A 87 6.97 0.62 -19.68
C GLY A 87 6.51 1.92 -19.02
N THR A 88 5.25 1.97 -18.65
CA THR A 88 4.65 3.13 -18.01
C THR A 88 4.78 3.02 -16.49
N PHE A 89 5.18 4.09 -15.82
CA PHE A 89 5.04 4.21 -14.37
C PHE A 89 3.55 4.47 -14.09
N THR A 90 2.92 3.57 -13.38
CA THR A 90 1.47 3.49 -13.23
C THR A 90 1.02 4.02 -11.88
N PHE A 91 -0.29 4.25 -11.71
CA PHE A 91 -0.91 4.44 -10.40
C PHE A 91 -0.45 3.36 -9.39
N GLY A 92 -0.41 2.10 -9.84
CA GLY A 92 0.06 0.99 -9.01
C GLY A 92 1.49 1.15 -8.51
N ASN A 93 2.39 1.69 -9.34
CA ASN A 93 3.76 2.01 -8.94
C ASN A 93 3.81 3.19 -7.95
N ALA A 94 3.05 4.26 -8.24
CA ALA A 94 3.01 5.46 -7.41
C ALA A 94 2.45 5.16 -6.00
N GLN A 95 1.29 4.49 -5.92
CA GLN A 95 0.72 4.08 -4.64
C GLN A 95 1.69 3.19 -3.83
N LYS A 96 2.39 2.27 -4.52
CA LYS A 96 3.35 1.40 -3.84
C LYS A 96 4.52 2.19 -3.28
N LEU A 97 5.06 3.14 -4.04
CA LEU A 97 6.15 4.02 -3.60
C LEU A 97 5.75 4.82 -2.35
N ILE A 98 4.62 5.49 -2.39
CA ILE A 98 4.15 6.36 -1.30
C ILE A 98 3.86 5.53 -0.04
N ASN A 99 3.10 4.43 -0.19
CA ASN A 99 2.70 3.60 0.94
C ASN A 99 3.87 2.84 1.55
N MET A 100 4.82 2.35 0.74
CA MET A 100 6.05 1.73 1.26
C MET A 100 6.94 2.75 1.97
N MET A 101 7.00 3.98 1.46
CA MET A 101 7.73 5.04 2.15
C MET A 101 7.10 5.36 3.51
N ALA A 102 5.76 5.52 3.56
CA ALA A 102 5.03 5.70 4.82
C ALA A 102 5.28 4.52 5.78
N LYS A 103 5.25 3.28 5.29
CA LYS A 103 5.55 2.08 6.08
C LYS A 103 6.97 2.10 6.65
N TYR A 104 7.98 2.43 5.86
CA TYR A 104 9.35 2.46 6.37
C TYR A 104 9.57 3.56 7.42
N MET A 105 8.90 4.72 7.23
CA MET A 105 8.95 5.78 8.23
C MET A 105 8.15 5.45 9.48
N PHE A 106 7.01 4.75 9.36
CA PHE A 106 6.28 4.18 10.48
C PHE A 106 7.15 3.21 11.30
N ILE A 107 7.89 2.33 10.62
CA ILE A 107 8.83 1.41 11.29
C ILE A 107 9.95 2.19 11.99
N ALA A 108 10.50 3.22 11.36
CA ALA A 108 11.52 4.08 11.97
C ALA A 108 10.97 4.83 13.21
N ALA A 109 9.68 5.12 13.24
CA ALA A 109 8.98 5.77 14.34
C ALA A 109 8.45 4.79 15.41
N TYR A 110 8.69 3.48 15.27
CA TYR A 110 8.01 2.46 16.08
C TYR A 110 8.15 2.62 17.59
N GLY A 111 9.29 3.12 18.05
CA GLY A 111 9.55 3.41 19.47
C GLY A 111 8.82 4.67 20.02
N ASN A 112 8.13 5.43 19.17
CA ASN A 112 7.40 6.64 19.55
C ASN A 112 5.92 6.49 19.24
N VAL A 113 5.12 6.18 20.25
CA VAL A 113 3.68 5.90 20.13
C VAL A 113 2.92 7.08 19.51
N GLU A 114 3.19 8.31 19.94
CA GLU A 114 2.49 9.49 19.43
C GLU A 114 2.80 9.76 17.95
N LEU A 115 4.05 9.58 17.55
CA LEU A 115 4.44 9.74 16.15
C LEU A 115 3.84 8.62 15.30
N ARG A 116 3.83 7.38 15.81
CA ARG A 116 3.26 6.22 15.13
C ARG A 116 1.77 6.40 14.82
N LYS A 117 0.98 6.90 15.78
CA LYS A 117 -0.45 7.18 15.59
C LYS A 117 -0.75 8.17 14.45
N ARG A 118 0.18 9.07 14.14
CA ARG A 118 0.00 10.01 13.02
C ARG A 118 -0.06 9.32 11.67
N PHE A 119 0.48 8.10 11.57
CA PHE A 119 0.43 7.29 10.36
C PHE A 119 -0.89 6.50 10.19
N ASP A 120 -1.84 6.59 11.13
CA ASP A 120 -3.14 5.90 11.05
C ASP A 120 -3.98 6.37 9.84
N GLN A 121 -3.72 7.59 9.36
CA GLN A 121 -4.32 8.13 8.15
C GLN A 121 -3.76 7.52 6.85
N CYS A 122 -2.58 6.88 6.90
CA CYS A 122 -1.93 6.34 5.72
C CYS A 122 -2.66 5.12 5.17
N HIS A 123 -2.50 4.90 3.87
CA HIS A 123 -3.02 3.73 3.20
C HIS A 123 -2.09 2.52 3.39
N CYS A 124 -2.69 1.34 3.33
CA CYS A 124 -1.96 0.09 3.28
C CYS A 124 -1.34 -0.10 1.88
N PRO A 125 -0.05 -0.53 1.77
CA PRO A 125 0.52 -0.86 0.47
C PRO A 125 -0.26 -1.97 -0.22
N MET A 126 -0.81 -1.71 -1.40
CA MET A 126 -1.46 -2.77 -2.18
C MET A 126 -0.38 -3.61 -2.87
N ASP A 127 -0.17 -4.81 -2.38
CA ASP A 127 0.76 -5.78 -2.95
C ASP A 127 0.19 -7.19 -2.97
N SER A 128 0.85 -8.09 -3.69
CA SER A 128 0.37 -9.46 -3.89
C SER A 128 0.18 -10.25 -2.60
N GLN A 129 0.89 -9.90 -1.54
CA GLN A 129 0.79 -10.58 -0.26
C GLN A 129 -0.43 -10.15 0.53
N LEU A 130 -0.60 -8.83 0.65
CA LEU A 130 -1.76 -8.28 1.34
C LEU A 130 -3.04 -8.55 0.57
N MET A 131 -2.99 -8.47 -0.76
CA MET A 131 -4.13 -8.87 -1.61
C MET A 131 -4.50 -10.33 -1.38
N GLY A 132 -3.51 -11.22 -1.35
CA GLY A 132 -3.72 -12.63 -1.06
C GLY A 132 -4.21 -12.89 0.37
N PHE A 133 -3.74 -12.13 1.35
CA PHE A 133 -4.26 -12.21 2.72
C PHE A 133 -5.70 -11.72 2.79
N ALA A 134 -5.99 -10.52 2.27
CA ALA A 134 -7.33 -9.94 2.26
C ALA A 134 -8.35 -10.84 1.54
N ALA A 135 -7.96 -11.44 0.39
CA ALA A 135 -8.80 -12.37 -0.35
C ALA A 135 -9.16 -13.65 0.44
N ARG A 136 -8.34 -14.07 1.38
CA ARG A 136 -8.68 -15.17 2.31
C ARG A 136 -9.51 -14.68 3.49
N ALA A 137 -9.05 -13.63 4.13
CA ALA A 137 -9.65 -13.09 5.34
C ALA A 137 -11.10 -12.63 5.14
N ILE A 138 -11.44 -12.08 3.95
CA ILE A 138 -12.78 -11.61 3.63
C ILE A 138 -13.87 -12.69 3.75
N TYR A 139 -13.51 -13.95 3.61
CA TYR A 139 -14.44 -15.08 3.76
C TYR A 139 -14.56 -15.56 5.22
N GLU A 140 -13.71 -15.07 6.11
CA GLU A 140 -13.71 -15.38 7.55
C GLU A 140 -14.45 -14.30 8.36
N LEU A 141 -14.80 -13.17 7.73
CA LEU A 141 -15.55 -12.08 8.37
C LEU A 141 -16.94 -12.54 8.85
N ASP A 142 -17.29 -12.13 10.06
CA ASP A 142 -18.64 -12.25 10.59
C ASP A 142 -19.51 -11.10 10.04
N GLU A 143 -20.22 -11.37 8.95
CA GLU A 143 -21.05 -10.38 8.27
C GLU A 143 -22.18 -9.82 9.15
N GLU A 144 -22.60 -10.55 10.20
CA GLU A 144 -23.66 -10.07 11.12
C GLU A 144 -23.18 -8.88 11.95
N LYS A 145 -21.86 -8.75 12.15
CA LYS A 145 -21.24 -7.63 12.88
C LYS A 145 -20.96 -6.40 12.01
N LEU A 146 -21.08 -6.51 10.69
CA LEU A 146 -20.79 -5.43 9.75
C LEU A 146 -21.99 -4.50 9.57
N GLY A 147 -21.72 -3.20 9.42
CA GLY A 147 -22.69 -2.23 8.93
C GLY A 147 -23.06 -2.49 7.47
N GLU A 148 -24.19 -1.95 7.00
CA GLU A 148 -24.67 -2.21 5.63
C GLU A 148 -23.65 -1.77 4.55
N ASP A 149 -22.99 -0.63 4.72
CA ASP A 149 -21.95 -0.16 3.80
C ASP A 149 -20.74 -1.12 3.80
N GLU A 150 -20.34 -1.62 4.99
CA GLU A 150 -19.23 -2.58 5.11
C GLU A 150 -19.57 -3.92 4.47
N LYS A 151 -20.83 -4.39 4.59
CA LYS A 151 -21.32 -5.59 3.90
C LYS A 151 -21.24 -5.44 2.39
N GLN A 152 -21.66 -4.28 1.86
CA GLN A 152 -21.58 -4.01 0.44
C GLN A 152 -20.13 -4.00 -0.07
N ILE A 153 -19.21 -3.37 0.67
CA ILE A 153 -17.77 -3.38 0.38
C ILE A 153 -17.23 -4.82 0.38
N ALA A 154 -17.55 -5.59 1.44
CA ALA A 154 -17.11 -6.98 1.55
C ALA A 154 -17.64 -7.84 0.39
N HIS A 155 -18.92 -7.67 0.02
CA HIS A 155 -19.52 -8.34 -1.11
C HIS A 155 -18.81 -8.01 -2.43
N SER A 156 -18.65 -6.72 -2.75
CA SER A 156 -17.95 -6.25 -3.96
C SER A 156 -16.52 -6.79 -4.04
N PHE A 157 -15.82 -6.87 -2.91
CA PHE A 157 -14.48 -7.45 -2.89
C PHE A 157 -14.50 -8.98 -3.10
N LYS A 158 -15.47 -9.69 -2.53
CA LYS A 158 -15.66 -11.13 -2.75
C LYS A 158 -15.90 -11.46 -4.22
N GLU A 159 -16.62 -10.60 -4.96
CA GLU A 159 -16.81 -10.75 -6.41
C GLU A 159 -15.50 -10.66 -7.22
N LYS A 160 -14.55 -9.84 -6.76
CA LYS A 160 -13.20 -9.77 -7.36
C LYS A 160 -12.29 -10.94 -6.95
N CYS A 161 -12.74 -11.81 -6.04
CA CYS A 161 -11.99 -12.97 -5.55
C CYS A 161 -12.57 -14.26 -6.10
N THR A 162 -11.70 -15.22 -6.45
CA THR A 162 -12.17 -16.58 -6.75
C THR A 162 -12.19 -17.42 -5.48
N LYS A 163 -13.32 -18.09 -5.25
CA LYS A 163 -13.44 -19.12 -4.22
C LYS A 163 -12.68 -20.37 -4.69
N GLN A 164 -11.47 -20.60 -4.22
CA GLN A 164 -10.78 -21.86 -4.47
C GLN A 164 -11.09 -22.88 -3.37
N VAL A 165 -11.65 -24.03 -3.79
CA VAL A 165 -11.72 -25.22 -2.93
C VAL A 165 -10.40 -25.97 -3.09
N LYS A 166 -9.46 -25.82 -2.16
CA LYS A 166 -8.27 -26.68 -2.16
C LYS A 166 -8.67 -28.15 -2.01
N ARG A 167 -8.43 -28.95 -3.05
CA ARG A 167 -8.67 -30.40 -3.08
C ARG A 167 -7.77 -31.22 -2.14
N ARG A 168 -6.84 -30.62 -1.39
CA ARG A 168 -5.90 -31.33 -0.52
C ARG A 168 -6.18 -31.05 0.96
N LYS A 169 -6.82 -32.03 1.61
CA LYS A 169 -6.85 -32.30 3.07
C LYS A 169 -7.41 -31.26 4.06
N SER A 170 -7.65 -30.01 3.70
CA SER A 170 -8.44 -29.11 4.56
C SER A 170 -9.63 -28.58 3.78
N LYS A 171 -10.83 -28.67 4.38
CA LYS A 171 -12.07 -28.10 3.82
C LYS A 171 -12.13 -26.56 3.92
N LYS A 172 -11.00 -25.90 4.18
CA LYS A 172 -10.95 -24.43 4.27
C LYS A 172 -11.10 -23.81 2.88
N LEU A 173 -12.10 -22.98 2.73
CA LEU A 173 -12.26 -22.13 1.56
C LEU A 173 -11.12 -21.09 1.59
N GLU A 174 -10.33 -21.06 0.54
CA GLU A 174 -9.31 -20.02 0.37
C GLU A 174 -9.72 -19.11 -0.80
N GLY A 175 -9.79 -17.83 -0.55
CA GLY A 175 -9.98 -16.83 -1.58
C GLY A 175 -8.67 -16.53 -2.29
N GLU A 176 -8.73 -16.29 -3.60
CA GLU A 176 -7.62 -15.80 -4.41
C GLU A 176 -8.06 -14.54 -5.14
N TRP A 177 -7.23 -13.52 -5.11
CA TRP A 177 -7.48 -12.27 -5.80
C TRP A 177 -7.36 -12.42 -7.33
N ASN A 178 -8.40 -12.03 -8.06
CA ASN A 178 -8.44 -12.06 -9.53
C ASN A 178 -8.47 -10.68 -10.18
N GLY A 179 -8.52 -9.60 -9.42
CA GLY A 179 -8.59 -8.22 -9.92
C GLY A 179 -7.33 -7.70 -10.62
N GLY A 180 -6.44 -8.61 -11.04
CA GLY A 180 -5.23 -8.24 -11.76
C GLY A 180 -4.04 -7.86 -10.85
N SER A 181 -2.91 -7.55 -11.50
CA SER A 181 -1.68 -7.16 -10.79
C SER A 181 -1.76 -5.70 -10.35
N TRP A 182 -1.44 -5.44 -9.08
CA TRP A 182 -1.36 -4.08 -8.54
C TRP A 182 -0.46 -3.15 -9.38
N GLY A 183 0.62 -3.67 -9.96
CA GLY A 183 1.54 -2.90 -10.80
C GLY A 183 0.96 -2.50 -12.17
N ARG A 184 -0.25 -2.92 -12.51
CA ARG A 184 -0.95 -2.55 -13.76
C ARG A 184 -2.11 -1.60 -13.53
N LEU A 185 -2.39 -1.23 -12.27
CA LEU A 185 -3.43 -0.26 -11.98
C LEU A 185 -3.10 1.08 -12.64
N GLN A 186 -4.06 1.62 -13.37
CA GLN A 186 -3.94 2.90 -14.06
C GLN A 186 -5.20 3.73 -13.77
N ARG A 187 -5.07 5.05 -13.80
CA ARG A 187 -6.21 5.94 -13.78
C ARG A 187 -6.95 5.83 -15.10
N GLU A 188 -8.26 5.62 -15.04
CA GLU A 188 -9.14 5.69 -16.18
C GLU A 188 -9.83 7.05 -16.18
N HIS A 189 -9.65 7.85 -17.24
CA HIS A 189 -10.20 9.22 -17.36
C HIS A 189 -9.82 10.17 -16.19
N GLY A 190 -8.73 9.89 -15.49
CA GLY A 190 -8.31 10.66 -14.31
C GLY A 190 -8.83 10.10 -12.97
N ASP A 191 -9.75 9.14 -13.02
CA ASP A 191 -10.34 8.55 -11.83
C ASP A 191 -9.38 7.58 -11.12
N ILE A 192 -9.53 7.50 -9.80
CA ILE A 192 -8.78 6.57 -8.97
C ILE A 192 -9.27 5.15 -9.27
N PRO A 193 -8.37 4.17 -9.48
CA PRO A 193 -8.78 2.79 -9.73
C PRO A 193 -9.71 2.24 -8.64
N GLU A 194 -10.87 1.75 -9.07
CA GLU A 194 -11.88 1.16 -8.18
C GLU A 194 -11.30 0.05 -7.32
N GLU A 195 -10.46 -0.80 -7.90
CA GLU A 195 -9.79 -1.90 -7.19
C GLU A 195 -8.92 -1.41 -6.04
N TYR A 196 -8.26 -0.26 -6.20
CA TYR A 196 -7.47 0.32 -5.13
C TYR A 196 -8.33 0.83 -3.99
N GLN A 197 -9.38 1.58 -4.31
CA GLN A 197 -10.32 2.08 -3.30
C GLN A 197 -10.98 0.93 -2.53
N LEU A 198 -11.45 -0.07 -3.26
CA LEU A 198 -12.07 -1.26 -2.70
C LEU A 198 -11.11 -2.01 -1.77
N PHE A 199 -9.84 -2.18 -2.19
CA PHE A 199 -8.82 -2.80 -1.35
C PHE A 199 -8.59 -2.01 -0.05
N GLN A 200 -8.43 -0.67 -0.11
CA GLN A 200 -8.22 0.15 1.09
C GLN A 200 -9.40 0.07 2.06
N ASN A 201 -10.63 0.05 1.53
CA ASN A 201 -11.83 -0.07 2.34
C ASN A 201 -11.91 -1.44 3.04
N VAL A 202 -11.60 -2.52 2.33
CA VAL A 202 -11.54 -3.87 2.91
C VAL A 202 -10.46 -3.96 4.00
N ILE A 203 -9.26 -3.43 3.76
CA ILE A 203 -8.22 -3.41 4.80
C ILE A 203 -8.73 -2.71 6.07
N ARG A 204 -9.46 -1.59 5.95
CA ARG A 204 -10.03 -0.88 7.12
C ARG A 204 -11.09 -1.69 7.86
N ILE A 205 -11.84 -2.55 7.17
CA ILE A 205 -12.77 -3.50 7.80
C ILE A 205 -11.97 -4.58 8.54
N LEU A 206 -10.98 -5.20 7.88
CA LEU A 206 -10.17 -6.27 8.47
C LEU A 206 -9.36 -5.78 9.69
N CYS A 207 -8.94 -4.51 9.71
CA CYS A 207 -8.24 -3.90 10.85
C CYS A 207 -9.06 -3.85 12.16
N LYS A 208 -10.37 -4.03 12.09
CA LYS A 208 -11.30 -3.94 13.21
C LYS A 208 -11.93 -5.28 13.59
N ASP A 209 -11.80 -6.29 12.72
CA ASP A 209 -12.43 -7.60 12.93
C ASP A 209 -11.69 -8.40 13.99
N GLU A 210 -12.39 -8.77 15.07
CA GLU A 210 -11.81 -9.45 16.24
C GLU A 210 -11.16 -10.78 15.88
N ALA A 211 -11.78 -11.56 15.01
CA ALA A 211 -11.24 -12.87 14.63
C ALA A 211 -9.95 -12.74 13.80
N ILE A 212 -9.87 -11.73 12.95
CA ILE A 212 -8.69 -11.42 12.16
C ILE A 212 -7.58 -10.86 13.05
N LEU A 213 -7.92 -9.96 13.99
CA LEU A 213 -6.97 -9.40 14.96
C LEU A 213 -6.37 -10.51 15.84
N ASP A 214 -7.19 -11.42 16.36
CA ASP A 214 -6.73 -12.56 17.16
C ASP A 214 -5.80 -13.46 16.33
N ALA A 215 -6.17 -13.78 15.09
CA ALA A 215 -5.33 -14.54 14.17
C ALA A 215 -3.99 -13.85 13.86
N LEU A 216 -3.93 -12.52 13.90
CA LEU A 216 -2.71 -11.72 13.75
C LEU A 216 -1.93 -11.56 15.08
N GLY A 217 -2.51 -11.98 16.21
CA GLY A 217 -1.94 -11.80 17.55
C GLY A 217 -2.01 -10.34 18.02
N ALA A 218 -2.97 -9.58 17.52
CA ALA A 218 -3.23 -8.20 17.91
C ALA A 218 -4.36 -8.16 18.94
N SER A 219 -4.21 -7.33 19.97
CA SER A 219 -5.19 -7.18 21.06
C SER A 219 -6.09 -5.95 20.90
N GLU A 220 -5.86 -5.14 19.89
CA GLU A 220 -6.58 -3.88 19.65
C GLU A 220 -6.69 -3.60 18.14
N ILE A 221 -7.58 -2.66 17.78
CA ILE A 221 -7.75 -2.20 16.41
C ILE A 221 -6.41 -1.72 15.84
N LEU A 222 -6.08 -2.19 14.65
CA LEU A 222 -4.85 -1.82 13.96
C LEU A 222 -5.08 -0.67 12.99
N SER A 223 -4.07 0.16 12.79
CA SER A 223 -4.00 1.02 11.62
C SER A 223 -3.67 0.20 10.36
N PRO A 224 -3.94 0.72 9.14
CA PRO A 224 -3.62 -0.02 7.91
C PRO A 224 -2.13 -0.40 7.77
N LEU A 225 -1.21 0.42 8.28
CA LEU A 225 0.23 0.10 8.25
C LEU A 225 0.62 -0.92 9.32
N GLU A 226 0.00 -0.88 10.50
CA GLU A 226 0.19 -1.92 11.54
C GLU A 226 -0.34 -3.26 11.06
N PHE A 227 -1.50 -3.26 10.41
CA PHE A 227 -2.07 -4.46 9.80
C PHE A 227 -1.10 -5.09 8.79
N ASP A 228 -0.57 -4.29 7.86
CA ASP A 228 0.44 -4.76 6.91
C ASP A 228 1.67 -5.33 7.63
N PHE A 229 2.15 -4.66 8.66
CA PHE A 229 3.29 -5.12 9.46
C PHE A 229 3.02 -6.48 10.13
N CYS A 230 1.83 -6.67 10.71
CA CYS A 230 1.42 -7.92 11.33
C CYS A 230 1.31 -9.06 10.31
N VAL A 231 0.70 -8.83 9.15
CA VAL A 231 0.57 -9.82 8.06
C VAL A 231 1.94 -10.29 7.58
N TRP A 232 2.90 -9.37 7.41
CA TRP A 232 4.27 -9.71 7.03
C TRP A 232 5.02 -10.46 8.13
N GLY A 233 4.75 -10.16 9.39
CA GLY A 233 5.36 -10.83 10.55
C GLY A 233 4.99 -12.30 10.68
N GLN A 234 3.80 -12.71 10.21
CA GLN A 234 3.34 -14.10 10.32
C GLN A 234 4.04 -15.08 9.38
N ARG A 235 4.72 -14.63 8.35
CA ARG A 235 5.42 -15.50 7.37
C ARG A 235 6.57 -16.32 7.96
N ARG A 236 7.04 -15.98 9.12
CA ARG A 236 8.22 -16.59 9.75
C ARG A 236 7.87 -17.60 10.86
N ARG A 237 6.58 -17.84 11.04
CA ARG A 237 6.08 -18.87 11.97
C ARG A 237 5.42 -20.01 11.17
#